data_97212539b084c49275dc406e77ba0ac6
#
_entry.id   97212539b084c49275dc406e77ba0ac6
#
_cell.length_a   1.000
_cell.length_b   1.000
_cell.length_c   1.000
_cell.angle_alpha   90.00
_cell.angle_beta   90.00
_cell.angle_gamma   90.00
#
_symmetry.space_group_name_H-M   'P 1'
#
loop_
_entity.id
_entity.type
_entity.pdbx_description
1 polymer ?
#
loop_
_entity_poly.entity_id
_entity_poly.type
_entity_poly.pdbx_seq_one_letter_code
_entity_poly.pdbx_strand_id
1 'polypeptide(L)'
;MLTSFLSAGSRVGITLASYRARVPAASPARAILLTGTVGSGKTAVTIAIGDLLELRRQPYALVDLDWLGWVEPAPGSPLTQRSVLVENLRLIWPTFREAGAERLVLARYVEDRAQLDELRAALPGVELVVVRLVATQAVIERRLRARDSGAQLAEHLAHAAARSEANALEDAVVENGDRPLAEVAAEVLAVAGWNADGGLA
;
A
#
# COMPACT_ATOMS: atom_id res chain seq x y z
N MET A 1 -37.69 6.67 -45.59
CA MET A 1 -37.47 7.82 -44.71
C MET A 1 -37.22 7.27 -43.29
N LEU A 2 -35.94 7.12 -42.91
CA LEU A 2 -35.52 6.71 -41.59
C LEU A 2 -34.61 7.81 -41.05
N THR A 3 -35.19 8.65 -40.20
CA THR A 3 -34.54 9.78 -39.56
C THR A 3 -33.71 9.25 -38.37
N SER A 4 -32.39 9.42 -38.43
CA SER A 4 -31.46 9.11 -37.40
C SER A 4 -31.56 10.09 -36.22
N PHE A 5 -31.83 9.59 -35.02
CA PHE A 5 -31.60 10.33 -33.79
C PHE A 5 -30.18 10.00 -33.28
N LEU A 6 -29.23 10.84 -33.63
CA LEU A 6 -27.92 10.89 -32.94
C LEU A 6 -28.08 11.83 -31.74
N SER A 7 -28.25 11.23 -30.56
CA SER A 7 -28.11 11.92 -29.27
C SER A 7 -26.65 12.35 -29.09
N ALA A 8 -26.39 13.65 -29.14
CA ALA A 8 -25.12 14.25 -28.77
C ALA A 8 -24.95 14.17 -27.24
N GLY A 9 -24.40 13.07 -26.75
CA GLY A 9 -23.92 12.95 -25.39
C GLY A 9 -22.72 13.89 -25.20
N SER A 10 -22.93 15.01 -24.51
CA SER A 10 -21.88 15.92 -24.06
C SER A 10 -20.88 15.11 -23.22
N ARG A 11 -19.77 14.71 -23.81
CA ARG A 11 -18.60 14.22 -23.05
C ARG A 11 -18.02 15.45 -22.37
N VAL A 12 -18.31 15.63 -21.09
CA VAL A 12 -17.56 16.56 -20.25
C VAL A 12 -16.15 15.98 -20.13
N GLY A 13 -15.25 16.44 -20.97
CA GLY A 13 -13.84 16.12 -20.89
C GLY A 13 -13.25 16.79 -19.64
N ILE A 14 -13.20 16.07 -18.54
CA ILE A 14 -12.46 16.50 -17.36
C ILE A 14 -10.98 16.37 -17.73
N THR A 15 -10.30 17.48 -17.97
CA THR A 15 -8.84 17.49 -18.13
C THR A 15 -8.19 17.54 -16.75
N LEU A 16 -7.00 16.95 -16.60
CA LEU A 16 -6.19 17.06 -15.37
C LEU A 16 -6.04 18.53 -14.92
N ALA A 17 -5.95 19.47 -15.84
CA ALA A 17 -5.86 20.89 -15.55
C ALA A 17 -7.16 21.46 -14.93
N SER A 18 -8.33 21.04 -15.39
CA SER A 18 -9.63 21.50 -14.83
C SER A 18 -9.93 20.83 -13.48
N TYR A 19 -9.35 19.66 -13.22
CA TYR A 19 -9.45 19.00 -11.94
C TYR A 19 -8.55 19.67 -10.88
N ARG A 20 -7.31 20.05 -11.23
CA ARG A 20 -6.36 20.78 -10.36
C ARG A 20 -6.97 22.05 -9.74
N ALA A 21 -7.82 22.75 -10.46
CA ALA A 21 -8.45 23.99 -9.99
C ALA A 21 -9.52 23.80 -8.89
N ARG A 22 -9.89 22.55 -8.57
CA ARG A 22 -10.97 22.22 -7.61
C ARG A 22 -10.48 21.51 -6.35
N VAL A 23 -9.18 21.15 -6.26
CA VAL A 23 -8.65 20.49 -5.07
C VAL A 23 -8.33 21.55 -4.01
N PRO A 24 -8.95 21.54 -2.82
CA PRO A 24 -8.57 22.41 -1.71
C PRO A 24 -7.08 22.25 -1.39
N ALA A 25 -6.48 23.26 -0.76
CA ALA A 25 -5.12 23.17 -0.26
C ALA A 25 -4.96 21.85 0.53
N ALA A 26 -4.10 20.97 0.05
CA ALA A 26 -4.06 19.59 0.50
C ALA A 26 -3.72 19.53 1.99
N SER A 27 -4.56 18.86 2.78
CA SER A 27 -4.24 18.43 4.14
C SER A 27 -2.89 17.70 4.15
N PRO A 28 -2.12 17.74 5.25
CA PRO A 28 -0.90 16.95 5.36
C PRO A 28 -1.17 15.50 4.99
N ALA A 29 -0.40 15.00 4.05
CA ALA A 29 -0.58 13.62 3.62
C ALA A 29 -0.01 12.67 4.67
N ARG A 30 -0.70 11.55 4.88
CA ARG A 30 -0.32 10.52 5.85
C ARG A 30 -0.19 9.19 5.14
N ALA A 31 0.79 8.38 5.53
CA ALA A 31 1.00 7.06 4.97
C ALA A 31 1.14 6.00 6.06
N ILE A 32 0.69 4.79 5.74
CA ILE A 32 0.97 3.57 6.50
C ILE A 32 1.82 2.67 5.61
N LEU A 33 2.93 2.18 6.12
CA LEU A 33 3.70 1.10 5.51
C LEU A 33 3.44 -0.18 6.29
N LEU A 34 2.70 -1.10 5.68
CA LEU A 34 2.52 -2.46 6.19
C LEU A 34 3.77 -3.27 5.86
N THR A 35 4.52 -3.67 6.87
CA THR A 35 5.65 -4.58 6.75
C THR A 35 5.37 -5.92 7.42
N GLY A 36 6.28 -6.87 7.30
CA GLY A 36 6.14 -8.22 7.83
C GLY A 36 6.54 -9.28 6.80
N THR A 37 6.80 -10.50 7.26
CA THR A 37 7.28 -11.60 6.42
C THR A 37 6.30 -11.96 5.30
N VAL A 38 6.76 -12.75 4.33
CA VAL A 38 5.87 -13.38 3.35
C VAL A 38 4.85 -14.26 4.10
N GLY A 39 3.59 -14.22 3.66
CA GLY A 39 2.50 -14.92 4.37
C GLY A 39 1.91 -14.19 5.59
N SER A 40 2.49 -13.06 6.05
CA SER A 40 1.91 -12.26 7.15
C SER A 40 0.57 -11.58 6.79
N GLY A 41 0.22 -11.50 5.51
CA GLY A 41 -1.07 -10.97 5.03
C GLY A 41 -1.08 -9.49 4.65
N LYS A 42 0.07 -8.88 4.39
CA LYS A 42 0.19 -7.46 4.01
C LYS A 42 -0.83 -7.03 2.95
N THR A 43 -0.84 -7.69 1.79
CA THR A 43 -1.75 -7.35 0.68
C THR A 43 -3.22 -7.48 1.07
N ALA A 44 -3.60 -8.54 1.80
CA ALA A 44 -4.99 -8.73 2.24
C ALA A 44 -5.44 -7.64 3.23
N VAL A 45 -4.58 -7.27 4.19
CA VAL A 45 -4.87 -6.19 5.15
C VAL A 45 -4.89 -4.84 4.44
N THR A 46 -4.00 -4.61 3.46
CA THR A 46 -4.03 -3.37 2.63
C THR A 46 -5.38 -3.19 1.94
N ILE A 47 -5.91 -4.26 1.34
CA ILE A 47 -7.24 -4.24 0.69
C ILE A 47 -8.33 -3.96 1.73
N ALA A 48 -8.32 -4.64 2.88
CA ALA A 48 -9.31 -4.43 3.93
C ALA A 48 -9.26 -3.01 4.53
N ILE A 49 -8.08 -2.38 4.59
CA ILE A 49 -7.95 -0.96 4.94
C ILE A 49 -8.62 -0.08 3.88
N GLY A 50 -8.41 -0.38 2.59
CA GLY A 50 -9.07 0.32 1.50
C GLY A 50 -10.59 0.27 1.62
N ASP A 51 -11.16 -0.91 1.86
CA ASP A 51 -12.60 -1.10 2.06
C ASP A 51 -13.14 -0.23 3.22
N LEU A 52 -12.40 -0.16 4.36
CA LEU A 52 -12.79 0.67 5.49
C LEU A 52 -12.70 2.17 5.18
N LEU A 53 -11.67 2.61 4.46
CA LEU A 53 -11.51 4.02 4.05
C LEU A 53 -12.59 4.42 3.04
N GLU A 54 -12.96 3.52 2.12
CA GLU A 54 -14.06 3.72 1.17
C GLU A 54 -15.40 3.88 1.89
N LEU A 55 -15.72 2.99 2.83
CA LEU A 55 -16.91 3.09 3.68
C LEU A 55 -16.98 4.42 4.44
N ARG A 56 -15.83 4.94 4.86
CA ARG A 56 -15.70 6.24 5.55
C ARG A 56 -15.64 7.43 4.59
N ARG A 57 -15.69 7.20 3.26
CA ARG A 57 -15.54 8.23 2.22
C ARG A 57 -14.26 9.04 2.36
N GLN A 58 -13.19 8.42 2.81
CA GLN A 58 -11.88 9.05 3.00
C GLN A 58 -11.03 8.81 1.76
N PRO A 59 -10.53 9.85 1.06
CA PRO A 59 -9.71 9.67 -0.13
C PRO A 59 -8.38 8.97 0.17
N TYR A 60 -8.06 7.91 -0.57
CA TYR A 60 -6.89 7.08 -0.34
C TYR A 60 -6.24 6.55 -1.63
N ALA A 61 -5.02 6.07 -1.51
CA ALA A 61 -4.34 5.25 -2.51
C ALA A 61 -3.74 4.01 -1.84
N LEU A 62 -3.76 2.88 -2.53
CA LEU A 62 -3.11 1.63 -2.11
C LEU A 62 -2.01 1.29 -3.10
N VAL A 63 -0.84 0.93 -2.61
CA VAL A 63 0.29 0.52 -3.45
C VAL A 63 0.98 -0.70 -2.84
N ASP A 64 0.93 -1.81 -3.57
CA ASP A 64 1.82 -2.94 -3.28
C ASP A 64 3.17 -2.64 -3.96
N LEU A 65 4.18 -2.34 -3.13
CA LEU A 65 5.49 -1.91 -3.59
C LEU A 65 6.27 -3.04 -4.27
N ASP A 66 5.94 -4.30 -4.03
CA ASP A 66 6.61 -5.41 -4.69
C ASP A 66 6.30 -5.40 -6.20
N TRP A 67 5.06 -5.04 -6.57
CA TRP A 67 4.68 -4.86 -7.99
C TRP A 67 5.32 -3.63 -8.63
N LEU A 68 5.51 -2.57 -7.84
CA LEU A 68 6.05 -1.31 -8.35
C LEU A 68 7.51 -1.40 -8.76
N GLY A 69 8.27 -2.32 -8.14
CA GLY A 69 9.67 -2.60 -8.45
C GLY A 69 9.90 -3.86 -9.29
N TRP A 70 8.84 -4.50 -9.78
CA TRP A 70 8.98 -5.75 -10.51
C TRP A 70 9.53 -5.51 -11.92
N VAL A 71 10.83 -5.59 -12.04
CA VAL A 71 11.59 -5.46 -13.28
C VAL A 71 12.78 -6.40 -13.23
N GLU A 72 13.15 -6.96 -14.37
CA GLU A 72 14.43 -7.65 -14.56
C GLU A 72 15.38 -6.69 -15.32
N PRO A 73 16.33 -6.04 -14.63
CA PRO A 73 17.24 -5.11 -15.28
C PRO A 73 18.13 -5.82 -16.29
N ALA A 74 18.43 -5.15 -17.40
CA ALA A 74 19.37 -5.70 -18.39
C ALA A 74 20.77 -5.90 -17.78
N PRO A 75 21.54 -6.89 -18.24
CA PRO A 75 22.92 -7.08 -17.80
C PRO A 75 23.75 -5.79 -17.94
N GLY A 76 24.42 -5.38 -16.86
CA GLY A 76 25.19 -4.15 -16.82
C GLY A 76 24.38 -2.88 -16.54
N SER A 77 23.07 -2.96 -16.35
CA SER A 77 22.26 -1.83 -15.92
C SER A 77 22.75 -1.33 -14.54
N PRO A 78 22.86 -0.02 -14.31
CA PRO A 78 23.12 0.55 -12.99
C PRO A 78 21.85 0.52 -12.10
N LEU A 79 20.67 0.23 -12.68
CA LEU A 79 19.40 0.20 -11.97
C LEU A 79 19.18 -1.18 -11.34
N THR A 80 18.60 -1.16 -10.15
CA THR A 80 18.15 -2.35 -9.41
C THR A 80 16.62 -2.31 -9.26
N GLN A 81 16.00 -3.44 -8.95
CA GLN A 81 14.57 -3.48 -8.62
C GLN A 81 14.22 -2.47 -7.51
N ARG A 82 15.10 -2.34 -6.51
CA ARG A 82 14.95 -1.38 -5.41
C ARG A 82 14.97 0.08 -5.90
N SER A 83 15.95 0.45 -6.73
CA SER A 83 16.03 1.83 -7.26
C SER A 83 14.85 2.17 -8.16
N VAL A 84 14.39 1.22 -8.99
CA VAL A 84 13.21 1.39 -9.83
C VAL A 84 11.94 1.56 -8.98
N LEU A 85 11.79 0.77 -7.93
CA LEU A 85 10.66 0.90 -7.00
C LEU A 85 10.60 2.29 -6.38
N VAL A 86 11.73 2.76 -5.81
CA VAL A 86 11.79 4.06 -5.14
C VAL A 86 11.47 5.19 -6.11
N GLU A 87 12.04 5.14 -7.33
CA GLU A 87 11.77 6.13 -8.36
C GLU A 87 10.31 6.10 -8.82
N ASN A 88 9.72 4.92 -9.04
CA ASN A 88 8.33 4.79 -9.40
C ASN A 88 7.41 5.34 -8.30
N LEU A 89 7.69 5.05 -7.03
CA LEU A 89 6.92 5.60 -5.92
C LEU A 89 6.95 7.14 -5.92
N ARG A 90 8.14 7.71 -6.13
CA ARG A 90 8.34 9.18 -6.21
C ARG A 90 7.53 9.80 -7.35
N LEU A 91 7.40 9.10 -8.48
CA LEU A 91 6.68 9.57 -9.67
C LEU A 91 5.16 9.44 -9.55
N ILE A 92 4.65 8.33 -8.96
CA ILE A 92 3.20 8.12 -8.90
C ILE A 92 2.53 8.88 -7.76
N TRP A 93 3.23 9.14 -6.65
CA TRP A 93 2.62 9.78 -5.49
C TRP A 93 2.01 11.16 -5.79
N PRO A 94 2.70 12.09 -6.49
CA PRO A 94 2.10 13.36 -6.89
C PRO A 94 0.80 13.19 -7.70
N THR A 95 0.72 12.19 -8.57
CA THR A 95 -0.49 11.90 -9.36
C THR A 95 -1.67 11.47 -8.46
N PHE A 96 -1.42 10.65 -7.44
CA PHE A 96 -2.45 10.29 -6.46
C PHE A 96 -2.90 11.50 -5.62
N ARG A 97 -1.95 12.37 -5.25
CA ARG A 97 -2.27 13.63 -4.56
C ARG A 97 -3.14 14.54 -5.43
N GLU A 98 -2.83 14.67 -6.70
CA GLU A 98 -3.64 15.42 -7.66
C GLU A 98 -5.05 14.82 -7.84
N ALA A 99 -5.19 13.50 -7.71
CA ALA A 99 -6.49 12.82 -7.68
C ALA A 99 -7.23 12.97 -6.33
N GLY A 100 -6.64 13.64 -5.35
CA GLY A 100 -7.25 13.94 -4.06
C GLY A 100 -6.93 12.93 -2.95
N ALA A 101 -6.01 11.97 -3.16
CA ALA A 101 -5.63 11.03 -2.11
C ALA A 101 -4.93 11.77 -0.96
N GLU A 102 -5.46 11.65 0.25
CA GLU A 102 -4.87 12.19 1.47
C GLU A 102 -4.16 11.12 2.29
N ARG A 103 -4.50 9.87 2.05
CA ARG A 103 -4.00 8.68 2.74
C ARG A 103 -3.35 7.73 1.74
N LEU A 104 -2.18 7.21 2.10
CA LEU A 104 -1.43 6.25 1.29
C LEU A 104 -1.17 4.99 2.12
N VAL A 105 -1.59 3.84 1.64
CA VAL A 105 -1.24 2.55 2.26
C VAL A 105 -0.28 1.81 1.36
N LEU A 106 0.87 1.49 1.91
CA LEU A 106 1.96 0.79 1.23
C LEU A 106 2.11 -0.61 1.83
N ALA A 107 2.38 -1.60 1.00
CA ALA A 107 2.69 -2.96 1.43
C ALA A 107 4.06 -3.39 0.92
N ARG A 108 5.01 -3.73 1.83
CA ARG A 108 6.31 -4.29 1.50
C ARG A 108 7.00 -4.84 2.73
N TYR A 109 7.80 -5.88 2.57
CA TYR A 109 8.82 -6.22 3.56
C TYR A 109 9.99 -5.22 3.46
N VAL A 110 10.37 -4.66 4.62
CA VAL A 110 11.53 -3.75 4.72
C VAL A 110 12.61 -4.45 5.54
N GLU A 111 13.79 -4.58 4.96
CA GLU A 111 14.91 -5.32 5.56
C GLU A 111 15.67 -4.49 6.59
N ASP A 112 15.90 -3.22 6.28
CA ASP A 112 16.79 -2.36 7.04
C ASP A 112 16.35 -0.88 7.03
N ARG A 113 17.04 -0.10 7.85
CA ARG A 113 16.82 1.34 7.98
C ARG A 113 17.08 2.09 6.68
N ALA A 114 18.05 1.67 5.89
CA ALA A 114 18.38 2.34 4.63
C ALA A 114 17.23 2.23 3.63
N GLN A 115 16.58 1.07 3.53
CA GLN A 115 15.37 0.92 2.69
C GLN A 115 14.22 1.80 3.18
N LEU A 116 14.01 1.86 4.49
CA LEU A 116 12.97 2.71 5.05
C LEU A 116 13.21 4.20 4.77
N ASP A 117 14.46 4.64 4.90
CA ASP A 117 14.84 6.03 4.66
C ASP A 117 14.71 6.40 3.17
N GLU A 118 15.00 5.49 2.24
CA GLU A 118 14.72 5.68 0.82
C GLU A 118 13.23 5.83 0.51
N LEU A 119 12.38 5.01 1.12
CA LEU A 119 10.92 5.14 0.97
C LEU A 119 10.42 6.47 1.54
N ARG A 120 10.94 6.90 2.69
CA ARG A 120 10.63 8.21 3.27
C ARG A 120 11.06 9.35 2.35
N ALA A 121 12.26 9.26 1.77
CA ALA A 121 12.77 10.25 0.82
C ALA A 121 11.95 10.32 -0.48
N ALA A 122 11.32 9.22 -0.90
CA ALA A 122 10.41 9.19 -2.04
C ALA A 122 9.06 9.87 -1.78
N LEU A 123 8.73 10.14 -0.51
CA LEU A 123 7.45 10.69 -0.05
C LEU A 123 7.66 11.99 0.74
N PRO A 124 8.19 13.05 0.14
CA PRO A 124 8.49 14.29 0.86
C PRO A 124 7.21 14.91 1.44
N GLY A 125 7.26 15.31 2.72
CA GLY A 125 6.14 15.94 3.43
C GLY A 125 5.01 14.98 3.82
N VAL A 126 5.23 13.67 3.73
CA VAL A 126 4.29 12.63 4.16
C VAL A 126 4.69 12.10 5.53
N GLU A 127 3.77 12.09 6.47
CA GLU A 127 3.94 11.40 7.75
C GLU A 127 3.77 9.89 7.53
N LEU A 128 4.86 9.12 7.67
CA LEU A 128 4.88 7.67 7.44
C LEU A 128 4.95 6.90 8.75
N VAL A 129 3.90 6.13 9.05
CA VAL A 129 3.84 5.18 10.16
C VAL A 129 4.13 3.78 9.63
N VAL A 130 5.04 3.07 10.26
CA VAL A 130 5.43 1.69 9.90
C VAL A 130 4.72 0.72 10.84
N VAL A 131 3.84 -0.11 10.29
CA VAL A 131 3.10 -1.13 11.04
C VAL A 131 3.53 -2.52 10.60
N ARG A 132 4.06 -3.30 11.53
CA ARG A 132 4.45 -4.68 11.27
C ARG A 132 3.30 -5.63 11.53
N LEU A 133 2.95 -6.41 10.51
CA LEU A 133 2.01 -7.52 10.66
C LEU A 133 2.76 -8.78 11.06
N VAL A 134 2.33 -9.39 12.16
CA VAL A 134 2.87 -10.66 12.65
C VAL A 134 1.79 -11.74 12.67
N ALA A 135 2.20 -12.97 12.46
CA ALA A 135 1.37 -14.15 12.63
C ALA A 135 2.25 -15.30 13.12
N THR A 136 1.65 -16.31 13.74
CA THR A 136 2.39 -17.50 14.14
C THR A 136 2.94 -18.23 12.91
N GLN A 137 4.06 -18.95 13.10
CA GLN A 137 4.67 -19.74 12.03
C GLN A 137 3.66 -20.72 11.40
N ALA A 138 2.81 -21.37 12.22
CA ALA A 138 1.79 -22.28 11.73
C ALA A 138 0.75 -21.60 10.82
N VAL A 139 0.34 -20.37 11.15
CA VAL A 139 -0.58 -19.58 10.32
C VAL A 139 0.09 -19.19 8.99
N ILE A 140 1.34 -18.73 9.04
CA ILE A 140 2.11 -18.37 7.85
C ILE A 140 2.26 -19.59 6.93
N GLU A 141 2.71 -20.72 7.46
CA GLU A 141 2.86 -21.94 6.66
C GLU A 141 1.56 -22.42 6.03
N ARG A 142 0.47 -22.41 6.78
CA ARG A 142 -0.86 -22.77 6.26
C ARG A 142 -1.27 -21.87 5.09
N ARG A 143 -1.06 -20.54 5.22
CA ARG A 143 -1.38 -19.56 4.17
C ARG A 143 -0.50 -19.75 2.93
N LEU A 144 0.80 -19.97 3.12
CA LEU A 144 1.73 -20.23 2.02
C LEU A 144 1.37 -21.53 1.28
N ARG A 145 1.09 -22.63 2.00
CA ARG A 145 0.70 -23.90 1.38
C ARG A 145 -0.65 -23.81 0.63
N ALA A 146 -1.54 -22.93 1.04
CA ALA A 146 -2.80 -22.72 0.35
C ALA A 146 -2.66 -21.88 -0.94
N ARG A 147 -1.62 -21.06 -1.05
CA ARG A 147 -1.40 -20.13 -2.16
C ARG A 147 -0.34 -20.63 -3.16
N ASP A 148 0.75 -21.18 -2.65
CA ASP A 148 1.97 -21.46 -3.41
C ASP A 148 2.20 -22.96 -3.55
N SER A 149 2.98 -23.36 -4.57
CA SER A 149 3.36 -24.75 -4.83
C SER A 149 4.80 -24.87 -5.32
N GLY A 150 5.36 -26.07 -5.30
CA GLY A 150 6.68 -26.38 -5.87
C GLY A 150 7.81 -25.54 -5.29
N ALA A 151 8.71 -25.05 -6.14
CA ALA A 151 9.89 -24.28 -5.76
C ALA A 151 9.53 -22.96 -5.08
N GLN A 152 8.48 -22.28 -5.53
CA GLN A 152 8.02 -21.03 -4.94
C GLN A 152 7.58 -21.20 -3.48
N LEU A 153 6.86 -22.27 -3.18
CA LEU A 153 6.48 -22.59 -1.80
C LEU A 153 7.71 -22.80 -0.92
N ALA A 154 8.71 -23.57 -1.40
CA ALA A 154 9.93 -23.83 -0.65
C ALA A 154 10.69 -22.53 -0.37
N GLU A 155 10.83 -21.66 -1.35
CA GLU A 155 11.46 -20.36 -1.22
C GLU A 155 10.73 -19.47 -0.20
N HIS A 156 9.42 -19.35 -0.30
CA HIS A 156 8.63 -18.51 0.61
C HIS A 156 8.65 -19.03 2.06
N LEU A 157 8.65 -20.36 2.26
CA LEU A 157 8.81 -20.94 3.59
C LEU A 157 10.17 -20.63 4.19
N ALA A 158 11.25 -20.74 3.40
CA ALA A 158 12.60 -20.38 3.83
C ALA A 158 12.70 -18.89 4.17
N HIS A 159 12.15 -18.01 3.36
CA HIS A 159 12.10 -16.56 3.63
C HIS A 159 11.30 -16.24 4.91
N ALA A 160 10.18 -16.90 5.13
CA ALA A 160 9.37 -16.69 6.34
C ALA A 160 10.12 -17.10 7.60
N ALA A 161 10.83 -18.24 7.57
CA ALA A 161 11.63 -18.74 8.69
C ALA A 161 12.82 -17.82 9.00
N ALA A 162 13.54 -17.34 7.96
CA ALA A 162 14.73 -16.50 8.12
C ALA A 162 14.42 -15.08 8.64
N ARG A 163 13.19 -14.58 8.48
CA ARG A 163 12.79 -13.19 8.74
C ARG A 163 11.73 -13.07 9.84
N SER A 164 11.64 -14.05 10.73
CA SER A 164 10.65 -14.07 11.81
C SER A 164 10.92 -13.04 12.91
N GLU A 165 12.16 -12.58 13.05
CA GLU A 165 12.56 -11.65 14.09
C GLU A 165 12.19 -10.18 13.76
N ALA A 166 11.93 -9.41 14.82
CA ALA A 166 11.72 -7.97 14.73
C ALA A 166 13.03 -7.28 14.32
N ASN A 167 12.97 -6.37 13.36
CA ASN A 167 14.11 -5.54 12.97
C ASN A 167 14.09 -4.13 13.58
N ALA A 168 13.19 -3.89 14.54
CA ALA A 168 13.03 -2.62 15.29
C ALA A 168 12.86 -1.38 14.38
N LEU A 169 12.25 -1.54 13.21
CA LEU A 169 11.96 -0.46 12.27
C LEU A 169 10.52 0.01 12.37
N GLU A 170 9.66 -0.79 12.95
CA GLU A 170 8.23 -0.55 13.11
C GLU A 170 7.93 0.43 14.26
N ASP A 171 6.92 1.28 14.03
CA ASP A 171 6.32 2.14 15.04
C ASP A 171 5.24 1.39 15.85
N ALA A 172 4.63 0.36 15.25
CA ALA A 172 3.65 -0.51 15.90
C ALA A 172 3.67 -1.94 15.32
N VAL A 173 3.17 -2.90 16.11
CA VAL A 173 3.01 -4.30 15.73
C VAL A 173 1.55 -4.68 15.87
N VAL A 174 0.99 -5.33 14.85
CA VAL A 174 -0.38 -5.82 14.83
C VAL A 174 -0.40 -7.30 14.49
N GLU A 175 -1.11 -8.09 15.30
CA GLU A 175 -1.26 -9.51 15.06
C GLU A 175 -2.33 -9.77 13.98
N ASN A 176 -1.90 -10.46 12.92
CA ASN A 176 -2.76 -10.95 11.84
C ASN A 176 -2.78 -12.49 11.85
N GLY A 177 -3.34 -13.06 12.90
CA GLY A 177 -3.57 -14.50 13.05
C GLY A 177 -4.84 -14.97 12.32
N ASP A 178 -5.72 -15.67 13.02
CA ASP A 178 -7.01 -16.17 12.52
C ASP A 178 -8.18 -15.20 12.81
N ARG A 179 -7.88 -13.91 12.87
CA ARG A 179 -8.86 -12.84 13.09
C ARG A 179 -9.50 -12.40 11.77
N PRO A 180 -10.73 -11.86 11.79
CA PRO A 180 -11.34 -11.19 10.64
C PRO A 180 -10.44 -10.04 10.12
N LEU A 181 -10.21 -9.99 8.81
CA LEU A 181 -9.36 -8.96 8.21
C LEU A 181 -9.84 -7.53 8.50
N ALA A 182 -11.15 -7.32 8.61
CA ALA A 182 -11.73 -6.02 8.95
C ALA A 182 -11.31 -5.54 10.36
N GLU A 183 -11.19 -6.45 11.33
CA GLU A 183 -10.71 -6.12 12.68
C GLU A 183 -9.22 -5.77 12.68
N VAL A 184 -8.41 -6.56 11.96
CA VAL A 184 -6.97 -6.28 11.79
C VAL A 184 -6.76 -4.94 11.11
N ALA A 185 -7.50 -4.65 10.04
CA ALA A 185 -7.45 -3.37 9.34
C ALA A 185 -7.86 -2.20 10.23
N ALA A 186 -8.92 -2.36 11.04
CA ALA A 186 -9.35 -1.34 12.00
C ALA A 186 -8.27 -1.08 13.07
N GLU A 187 -7.60 -2.12 13.57
CA GLU A 187 -6.50 -1.99 14.52
C GLU A 187 -5.30 -1.28 13.89
N VAL A 188 -4.93 -1.62 12.65
CA VAL A 188 -3.87 -0.91 11.91
C VAL A 188 -4.19 0.58 11.77
N LEU A 189 -5.42 0.92 11.40
CA LEU A 189 -5.84 2.33 11.34
C LEU A 189 -5.78 3.01 12.70
N ALA A 190 -6.14 2.30 13.78
CA ALA A 190 -6.10 2.82 15.13
C ALA A 190 -4.67 3.14 15.61
N VAL A 191 -3.73 2.18 15.46
CA VAL A 191 -2.33 2.39 15.88
C VAL A 191 -1.61 3.42 15.01
N ALA A 192 -2.04 3.63 13.76
CA ALA A 192 -1.54 4.68 12.89
C ALA A 192 -2.19 6.06 13.17
N GLY A 193 -3.10 6.15 14.15
CA GLY A 193 -3.82 7.39 14.47
C GLY A 193 -4.81 7.81 13.38
N TRP A 194 -5.30 6.88 12.54
CA TRP A 194 -6.31 7.13 11.51
C TRP A 194 -7.71 6.73 11.98
N ASN A 195 -7.96 6.88 13.26
CA ASN A 195 -9.31 6.76 13.79
C ASN A 195 -10.20 7.78 13.08
N ALA A 196 -11.49 7.52 13.01
CA ALA A 196 -12.42 8.41 12.34
C ALA A 196 -12.18 9.86 12.76
N ASP A 197 -11.35 10.58 11.98
CA ASP A 197 -11.23 12.02 12.12
C ASP A 197 -12.57 12.60 11.75
N GLY A 198 -13.30 12.95 12.77
CA GLY A 198 -14.37 13.91 12.67
C GLY A 198 -15.61 13.51 11.89
N GLY A 199 -16.60 13.11 12.65
CA GLY A 199 -17.88 13.78 12.58
C GLY A 199 -18.57 13.78 11.25
N LEU A 200 -19.53 12.93 11.17
CA LEU A 200 -20.82 13.36 10.65
C LEU A 200 -21.23 14.67 11.38
N ALA A 201 -21.02 15.81 10.74
CA ALA A 201 -21.76 17.00 11.00
C ALA A 201 -22.89 17.09 9.99
#